data_eb45b0dbd9d9362c2c6e361db36c6c6e
#
_entry.id   eb45b0dbd9d9362c2c6e361db36c6c6e
#
_cell.length_a   1.000
_cell.length_b   1.000
_cell.length_c   1.000
_cell.angle_alpha   90.00
_cell.angle_beta   90.00
_cell.angle_gamma   90.00
#
_symmetry.space_group_name_H-M   'P 1'
#
loop_
_entity.id
_entity.type
_entity.pdbx_description
1 polymer ?
#
loop_
_entity_poly.entity_id
_entity_poly.type
_entity_poly.pdbx_seq_one_letter_code
_entity_poly.pdbx_strand_id
1 'polypeptide(L)'
;MAGFRRALTRTLKKYAEDSKMLEKVKVEISGDDFREGLTAVISVKVAEPQFEGQTKTKLGNNEVMGAVDQAVGEVLAYYLEEHPKEAKTIVDKVILAATARHAARKAREMVQRKSPMSGGGLPGKLADCSDKDPSKCELFLVEGDSAGGT
;
A
#
# COMPACT_ATOMS: atom_id res chain seq x y z
N MET A 1 -9.52 -16.48 -5.32
CA MET A 1 -8.84 -15.14 -5.32
C MET A 1 -7.90 -14.96 -4.14
N ALA A 2 -8.29 -15.21 -2.88
CA ALA A 2 -7.41 -14.98 -1.72
C ALA A 2 -6.11 -15.82 -1.77
N GLY A 3 -6.18 -17.11 -2.09
CA GLY A 3 -5.00 -17.99 -2.23
C GLY A 3 -4.01 -17.49 -3.27
N PHE A 4 -4.49 -17.08 -4.45
CA PHE A 4 -3.66 -16.51 -5.50
C PHE A 4 -2.93 -15.22 -5.04
N ARG A 5 -3.68 -14.28 -4.43
CA ARG A 5 -3.08 -13.02 -3.92
C ARG A 5 -2.00 -13.27 -2.87
N ARG A 6 -2.25 -14.24 -1.97
CA ARG A 6 -1.30 -14.63 -0.93
C ARG A 6 -0.04 -15.25 -1.52
N ALA A 7 -0.20 -16.23 -2.42
CA ALA A 7 0.91 -16.88 -3.11
C ALA A 7 1.78 -15.87 -3.87
N LEU A 8 1.15 -15.05 -4.70
CA LEU A 8 1.85 -14.04 -5.50
C LEU A 8 2.70 -13.10 -4.62
N THR A 9 2.06 -12.50 -3.61
CA THR A 9 2.76 -11.56 -2.71
C THR A 9 3.90 -12.25 -1.96
N ARG A 10 3.66 -13.44 -1.39
CA ARG A 10 4.65 -14.19 -0.63
C ARG A 10 5.84 -14.58 -1.49
N THR A 11 5.60 -15.13 -2.67
CA THR A 11 6.66 -15.65 -3.55
C THR A 11 7.50 -14.52 -4.14
N LEU A 12 6.87 -13.45 -4.64
CA LEU A 12 7.59 -12.29 -5.15
C LEU A 12 8.40 -11.57 -4.06
N LYS A 13 7.82 -11.43 -2.87
CA LYS A 13 8.52 -10.82 -1.72
C LYS A 13 9.75 -11.64 -1.35
N LYS A 14 9.59 -12.96 -1.19
CA LYS A 14 10.72 -13.86 -0.88
C LYS A 14 11.82 -13.76 -1.94
N TYR A 15 11.46 -13.85 -3.22
CA TYR A 15 12.44 -13.73 -4.31
C TYR A 15 13.18 -12.40 -4.29
N ALA A 16 12.47 -11.29 -4.06
CA ALA A 16 13.07 -9.96 -4.01
C ALA A 16 13.98 -9.76 -2.80
N GLU A 17 13.67 -10.39 -1.65
CA GLU A 17 14.53 -10.42 -0.45
C GLU A 17 15.78 -11.27 -0.70
N ASP A 18 15.62 -12.51 -1.19
CA ASP A 18 16.73 -13.45 -1.47
C ASP A 18 17.70 -12.88 -2.53
N SER A 19 17.17 -12.17 -3.51
CA SER A 19 17.94 -11.49 -4.57
C SER A 19 18.51 -10.13 -4.13
N LYS A 20 18.30 -9.72 -2.88
CA LYS A 20 18.77 -8.44 -2.30
C LYS A 20 18.29 -7.19 -3.05
N MET A 21 17.24 -7.31 -3.84
CA MET A 21 16.71 -6.20 -4.63
C MET A 21 16.02 -5.13 -3.78
N LEU A 22 15.58 -5.50 -2.58
CA LEU A 22 14.89 -4.60 -1.66
C LEU A 22 15.82 -3.85 -0.69
N GLU A 23 17.09 -4.20 -0.60
CA GLU A 23 18.04 -3.59 0.36
C GLU A 23 18.18 -2.06 0.21
N LYS A 24 18.03 -1.56 -1.02
CA LYS A 24 18.15 -0.12 -1.31
C LYS A 24 16.83 0.63 -1.29
N VAL A 25 15.73 -0.06 -1.07
CA VAL A 25 14.38 0.52 -1.11
C VAL A 25 14.06 1.11 0.26
N LYS A 26 13.86 2.44 0.29
CA LYS A 26 13.56 3.18 1.53
C LYS A 26 12.08 3.31 1.84
N VAL A 27 11.22 2.77 0.97
CA VAL A 27 9.76 2.84 1.10
C VAL A 27 9.21 1.48 1.53
N GLU A 28 8.20 1.49 2.37
CA GLU A 28 7.49 0.28 2.76
C GLU A 28 6.66 -0.24 1.58
N ILE A 29 6.86 -1.52 1.24
CA ILE A 29 6.15 -2.21 0.17
C ILE A 29 4.94 -2.93 0.76
N SER A 30 3.76 -2.62 0.26
CA SER A 30 2.51 -3.26 0.66
C SER A 30 2.17 -4.45 -0.26
N GLY A 31 1.26 -5.32 0.21
CA GLY A 31 0.77 -6.42 -0.62
C GLY A 31 0.07 -5.97 -1.92
N ASP A 32 -0.45 -4.73 -1.95
CA ASP A 32 -1.10 -4.18 -3.14
C ASP A 32 -0.08 -3.76 -4.21
N ASP A 33 1.09 -3.30 -3.81
CA ASP A 33 2.16 -2.93 -4.74
C ASP A 33 2.62 -4.13 -5.58
N PHE A 34 2.59 -5.35 -5.01
CA PHE A 34 2.89 -6.59 -5.74
C PHE A 34 1.83 -6.96 -6.79
N ARG A 35 0.68 -6.33 -6.76
CA ARG A 35 -0.43 -6.58 -7.69
C ARG A 35 -0.73 -5.40 -8.61
N GLU A 36 0.00 -4.31 -8.45
CA GLU A 36 -0.20 -3.11 -9.27
C GLU A 36 0.05 -3.41 -10.75
N GLY A 37 -0.94 -3.10 -11.58
CA GLY A 37 -0.90 -3.35 -13.02
C GLY A 37 -1.08 -4.82 -13.44
N LEU A 38 -1.35 -5.74 -12.49
CA LEU A 38 -1.59 -7.15 -12.80
C LEU A 38 -3.03 -7.37 -13.26
N THR A 39 -3.19 -7.98 -14.43
CA THR A 39 -4.44 -8.58 -14.88
C THR A 39 -4.28 -10.10 -14.91
N ALA A 40 -5.14 -10.81 -14.20
CA ALA A 40 -5.06 -12.27 -14.12
C ALA A 40 -6.46 -12.91 -14.17
N VAL A 41 -6.54 -14.06 -14.83
CA VAL A 41 -7.71 -14.92 -14.84
C VAL A 41 -7.36 -16.21 -14.12
N ILE A 42 -8.17 -16.60 -13.15
CA ILE A 42 -7.98 -17.82 -12.38
C ILE A 42 -9.12 -18.78 -12.71
N SER A 43 -8.79 -19.91 -13.30
CA SER A 43 -9.72 -20.98 -13.61
C SER A 43 -9.39 -22.21 -12.78
N VAL A 44 -10.35 -22.71 -12.03
CA VAL A 44 -10.22 -23.93 -11.21
C VAL A 44 -11.41 -24.85 -11.45
N LYS A 45 -11.15 -26.15 -11.45
CA LYS A 45 -12.19 -27.18 -11.48
C LYS A 45 -12.34 -27.75 -10.07
N VAL A 46 -13.53 -27.62 -9.51
CA VAL A 46 -13.86 -28.10 -8.17
C VAL A 46 -14.96 -29.14 -8.31
N ALA A 47 -14.79 -30.33 -7.73
CA ALA A 47 -15.75 -31.44 -7.87
C ALA A 47 -17.11 -31.09 -7.27
N GLU A 48 -17.12 -30.50 -6.07
CA GLU A 48 -18.33 -30.11 -5.35
C GLU A 48 -18.24 -28.64 -4.91
N PRO A 49 -18.52 -27.69 -5.80
CA PRO A 49 -18.37 -26.29 -5.47
C PRO A 49 -19.48 -25.83 -4.52
N GLN A 50 -19.07 -25.32 -3.36
CA GLN A 50 -19.96 -24.67 -2.40
C GLN A 50 -19.88 -23.16 -2.59
N PHE A 51 -21.02 -22.49 -2.69
CA PHE A 51 -21.07 -21.05 -2.87
C PHE A 51 -21.76 -20.39 -1.68
N GLU A 52 -21.24 -19.23 -1.28
CA GLU A 52 -21.91 -18.36 -0.34
C GLU A 52 -23.01 -17.57 -1.07
N GLY A 53 -24.28 -17.79 -0.63
CA GLY A 53 -25.45 -17.09 -1.16
C GLY A 53 -25.94 -17.57 -2.52
N GLN A 54 -27.17 -17.15 -2.89
CA GLN A 54 -27.82 -17.53 -4.12
C GLN A 54 -27.13 -17.02 -5.40
N THR A 55 -26.41 -15.92 -5.30
CA THR A 55 -25.74 -15.28 -6.46
C THR A 55 -24.46 -16.01 -6.89
N LYS A 56 -24.02 -17.01 -6.13
CA LYS A 56 -22.80 -17.81 -6.43
C LYS A 56 -21.54 -17.00 -6.72
N THR A 57 -21.45 -15.81 -6.14
CA THR A 57 -20.33 -14.88 -6.39
C THR A 57 -19.07 -15.23 -5.62
N LYS A 58 -19.21 -15.96 -4.51
CA LYS A 58 -18.09 -16.32 -3.64
C LYS A 58 -18.08 -17.82 -3.39
N LEU A 59 -16.96 -18.47 -3.73
CA LEU A 59 -16.72 -19.87 -3.45
C LEU A 59 -16.41 -20.05 -1.95
N GLY A 60 -17.15 -20.93 -1.29
CA GLY A 60 -17.03 -21.24 0.15
C GLY A 60 -16.01 -22.34 0.47
N ASN A 61 -15.52 -23.05 -0.53
CA ASN A 61 -14.53 -24.12 -0.37
C ASN A 61 -13.18 -23.61 0.12
N ASN A 62 -12.89 -23.72 1.41
CA ASN A 62 -11.65 -23.23 2.01
C ASN A 62 -10.41 -24.00 1.53
N GLU A 63 -10.53 -25.29 1.25
CA GLU A 63 -9.46 -26.14 0.73
C GLU A 63 -8.91 -25.65 -0.61
N VAL A 64 -9.77 -25.06 -1.47
CA VAL A 64 -9.37 -24.51 -2.76
C VAL A 64 -8.41 -23.33 -2.59
N MET A 65 -8.57 -22.56 -1.52
CA MET A 65 -7.66 -21.44 -1.24
C MET A 65 -6.23 -21.95 -0.98
N GLY A 66 -6.09 -23.02 -0.18
CA GLY A 66 -4.79 -23.62 0.11
C GLY A 66 -4.15 -24.26 -1.12
N ALA A 67 -4.93 -25.01 -1.90
CA ALA A 67 -4.46 -25.66 -3.12
C ALA A 67 -3.96 -24.62 -4.16
N VAL A 68 -4.71 -23.53 -4.35
CA VAL A 68 -4.30 -22.44 -5.26
C VAL A 68 -3.05 -21.72 -4.73
N ASP A 69 -2.97 -21.47 -3.41
CA ASP A 69 -1.79 -20.84 -2.81
C ASP A 69 -0.53 -21.68 -3.01
N GLN A 70 -0.62 -22.98 -2.81
CA GLN A 70 0.50 -23.89 -3.00
C GLN A 70 0.91 -23.96 -4.48
N ALA A 71 -0.02 -24.32 -5.37
CA ALA A 71 0.27 -24.49 -6.79
C ALA A 71 0.84 -23.24 -7.43
N VAL A 72 0.25 -22.07 -7.16
CA VAL A 72 0.75 -20.80 -7.69
C VAL A 72 2.10 -20.45 -7.09
N GLY A 73 2.30 -20.69 -5.78
CA GLY A 73 3.58 -20.42 -5.12
C GLY A 73 4.72 -21.23 -5.70
N GLU A 74 4.52 -22.54 -5.92
CA GLU A 74 5.51 -23.44 -6.49
C GLU A 74 5.85 -23.04 -7.95
N VAL A 75 4.83 -22.95 -8.81
CA VAL A 75 5.05 -22.62 -10.24
C VAL A 75 5.71 -21.25 -10.40
N LEU A 76 5.26 -20.24 -9.62
CA LEU A 76 5.84 -18.91 -9.69
C LEU A 76 7.29 -18.88 -9.20
N ALA A 77 7.62 -19.64 -8.14
CA ALA A 77 8.99 -19.71 -7.66
C ALA A 77 9.94 -20.27 -8.73
N TYR A 78 9.57 -21.39 -9.34
CA TYR A 78 10.34 -21.95 -10.46
C TYR A 78 10.48 -20.96 -11.63
N TYR A 79 9.39 -20.31 -12.00
CA TYR A 79 9.42 -19.33 -13.09
C TYR A 79 10.39 -18.18 -12.83
N LEU A 80 10.39 -17.63 -11.62
CA LEU A 80 11.28 -16.52 -11.26
C LEU A 80 12.76 -16.94 -11.24
N GLU A 81 13.05 -18.19 -10.84
CA GLU A 81 14.41 -18.73 -10.87
C GLU A 81 14.90 -18.99 -12.30
N GLU A 82 14.04 -19.50 -13.18
CA GLU A 82 14.38 -19.76 -14.58
C GLU A 82 14.49 -18.47 -15.43
N HIS A 83 13.76 -17.41 -15.06
CA HIS A 83 13.65 -16.18 -15.82
C HIS A 83 14.11 -14.94 -15.03
N PRO A 84 15.39 -14.85 -14.64
CA PRO A 84 15.86 -13.79 -13.73
C PRO A 84 15.72 -12.38 -14.31
N LYS A 85 15.75 -12.21 -15.64
CA LYS A 85 15.55 -10.91 -16.28
C LYS A 85 14.11 -10.42 -16.13
N GLU A 86 13.14 -11.32 -16.30
CA GLU A 86 11.72 -11.01 -16.14
C GLU A 86 11.38 -10.81 -14.67
N ALA A 87 11.91 -11.67 -13.80
CA ALA A 87 11.77 -11.54 -12.35
C ALA A 87 12.25 -10.16 -11.87
N LYS A 88 13.42 -9.70 -12.36
CA LYS A 88 13.91 -8.36 -12.08
C LYS A 88 12.94 -7.28 -12.54
N THR A 89 12.44 -7.38 -13.77
CA THR A 89 11.48 -6.41 -14.31
C THR A 89 10.20 -6.35 -13.47
N ILE A 90 9.71 -7.50 -13.00
CA ILE A 90 8.53 -7.58 -12.13
C ILE A 90 8.81 -6.88 -10.78
N VAL A 91 9.95 -7.18 -10.14
CA VAL A 91 10.32 -6.57 -8.86
C VAL A 91 10.57 -5.06 -9.01
N ASP A 92 11.22 -4.62 -10.08
CA ASP A 92 11.41 -3.18 -10.36
C ASP A 92 10.05 -2.46 -10.50
N LYS A 93 9.06 -3.12 -11.10
CA LYS A 93 7.68 -2.62 -11.20
C LYS A 93 7.01 -2.48 -9.83
N VAL A 94 7.20 -3.46 -8.94
CA VAL A 94 6.70 -3.41 -7.55
C VAL A 94 7.32 -2.23 -6.79
N ILE A 95 8.63 -2.04 -6.92
CA ILE A 95 9.35 -0.93 -6.28
C ILE A 95 8.84 0.41 -6.81
N LEU A 96 8.60 0.51 -8.11
CA LEU A 96 8.04 1.70 -8.75
C LEU A 96 6.64 2.01 -8.20
N ALA A 97 5.77 1.00 -8.09
CA ALA A 97 4.43 1.13 -7.54
C ALA A 97 4.45 1.64 -6.09
N ALA A 98 5.28 1.02 -5.23
CA ALA A 98 5.46 1.45 -3.84
C ALA A 98 5.95 2.90 -3.74
N THR A 99 6.92 3.27 -4.57
CA THR A 99 7.47 4.63 -4.61
C THR A 99 6.43 5.64 -5.07
N ALA A 100 5.67 5.34 -6.11
CA ALA A 100 4.60 6.20 -6.62
C ALA A 100 3.49 6.39 -5.58
N ARG A 101 3.07 5.31 -4.91
CA ARG A 101 2.09 5.35 -3.81
C ARG A 101 2.58 6.24 -2.66
N HIS A 102 3.84 6.08 -2.25
CA HIS A 102 4.43 6.89 -1.20
C HIS A 102 4.50 8.37 -1.59
N ALA A 103 4.93 8.67 -2.83
CA ALA A 103 4.98 10.04 -3.34
C ALA A 103 3.57 10.68 -3.40
N ALA A 104 2.57 9.94 -3.87
CA ALA A 104 1.19 10.40 -3.92
C ALA A 104 0.63 10.68 -2.51
N ARG A 105 0.92 9.82 -1.52
CA ARG A 105 0.54 10.04 -0.13
C ARG A 105 1.18 11.31 0.43
N LYS A 106 2.49 11.48 0.24
CA LYS A 106 3.22 12.67 0.69
C LYS A 106 2.68 13.95 0.05
N ALA A 107 2.35 13.91 -1.24
CA ALA A 107 1.75 15.05 -1.93
C ALA A 107 0.38 15.42 -1.35
N ARG A 108 -0.48 14.45 -1.04
CA ARG A 108 -1.78 14.68 -0.39
C ARG A 108 -1.60 15.28 1.00
N GLU A 109 -0.69 14.76 1.81
CA GLU A 109 -0.39 15.29 3.14
C GLU A 109 0.10 16.74 3.07
N MET A 110 0.94 17.10 2.08
CA MET A 110 1.37 18.47 1.87
C MET A 110 0.23 19.41 1.46
N VAL A 111 -0.70 18.94 0.63
CA VAL A 111 -1.88 19.71 0.25
C VAL A 111 -2.81 19.91 1.45
N GLN A 112 -3.05 18.85 2.22
CA GLN A 112 -3.87 18.94 3.43
C GLN A 112 -3.29 19.88 4.47
N ARG A 113 -1.96 19.92 4.63
CA ARG A 113 -1.30 20.88 5.53
C ARG A 113 -1.37 22.33 5.02
N LYS A 114 -1.44 22.52 3.70
CA LYS A 114 -1.57 23.85 3.11
C LYS A 114 -3.03 24.36 3.07
N SER A 115 -4.01 23.48 3.09
CA SER A 115 -5.38 23.85 2.78
C SER A 115 -6.19 24.47 3.93
N PRO A 116 -5.97 24.19 5.22
CA PRO A 116 -6.75 24.86 6.27
C PRO A 116 -6.26 26.27 6.61
N MET A 117 -5.02 26.63 6.27
CA MET A 117 -4.40 27.85 6.80
C MET A 117 -3.79 28.80 5.76
N SER A 118 -3.73 28.45 4.48
CA SER A 118 -3.03 29.29 3.49
C SER A 118 -3.93 30.14 2.60
N GLY A 119 -5.25 30.11 2.79
CA GLY A 119 -6.20 30.85 1.95
C GLY A 119 -7.13 31.83 2.66
N GLY A 120 -7.09 31.87 3.94
CA GLY A 120 -7.80 32.86 4.76
C GLY A 120 -7.24 32.71 6.16
N GLY A 121 -6.68 33.74 6.72
CA GLY A 121 -6.03 33.70 8.03
C GLY A 121 -6.82 32.91 9.08
N LEU A 122 -6.16 32.49 10.13
CA LEU A 122 -6.79 31.86 11.27
C LEU A 122 -8.10 32.56 11.62
N PRO A 123 -9.19 31.82 11.98
CA PRO A 123 -10.45 32.47 12.37
C PRO A 123 -10.16 33.53 13.40
N GLY A 124 -10.60 34.74 13.16
CA GLY A 124 -10.37 36.06 13.77
C GLY A 124 -9.83 36.23 15.18
N LYS A 125 -9.66 35.13 15.93
CA LYS A 125 -9.18 35.14 17.33
C LYS A 125 -7.92 34.30 17.54
N LEU A 126 -7.38 33.67 16.50
CA LEU A 126 -6.20 32.86 16.59
C LEU A 126 -5.03 33.56 15.89
N ALA A 127 -3.89 33.66 16.55
CA ALA A 127 -2.63 34.13 15.98
C ALA A 127 -1.75 32.93 15.63
N ASP A 128 -1.09 33.00 14.49
CA ASP A 128 -0.20 31.93 14.00
C ASP A 128 1.25 32.19 14.39
N CYS A 129 2.02 31.14 14.54
CA CYS A 129 3.45 31.23 14.80
C CYS A 129 4.21 31.51 13.48
N SER A 130 5.19 32.42 13.54
CA SER A 130 6.02 32.76 12.41
C SER A 130 6.98 31.66 12.00
N ASP A 131 7.40 30.80 12.95
CA ASP A 131 8.27 29.64 12.69
C ASP A 131 7.45 28.42 12.28
N LYS A 132 7.98 27.63 11.34
CA LYS A 132 7.35 26.40 10.83
C LYS A 132 7.86 25.13 11.54
N ASP A 133 8.87 25.28 12.38
CA ASP A 133 9.45 24.17 13.15
C ASP A 133 8.68 24.05 14.48
N PRO A 134 7.92 22.96 14.69
CA PRO A 134 7.15 22.78 15.91
C PRO A 134 7.98 22.80 17.20
N SER A 135 9.26 22.48 17.11
CA SER A 135 10.17 22.48 18.27
C SER A 135 10.50 23.89 18.78
N LYS A 136 10.26 24.92 17.95
CA LYS A 136 10.48 26.32 18.24
C LYS A 136 9.19 27.11 18.45
N CYS A 137 8.05 26.43 18.43
CA CYS A 137 6.75 27.05 18.59
C CYS A 137 6.19 26.76 19.99
N GLU A 138 5.52 27.73 20.56
CA GLU A 138 4.79 27.61 21.82
C GLU A 138 3.31 27.87 21.59
N LEU A 139 2.46 27.15 22.31
CA LEU A 139 1.01 27.33 22.28
C LEU A 139 0.56 28.08 23.52
N PHE A 140 -0.03 29.23 23.33
CA PHE A 140 -0.62 30.03 24.39
C PHE A 140 -2.14 29.86 24.36
N LEU A 141 -2.72 29.40 25.45
CA LEU A 141 -4.15 29.33 25.65
C LEU A 141 -4.58 30.48 26.57
N VAL A 142 -5.46 31.32 26.10
CA VAL A 142 -5.94 32.51 26.82
C VAL A 142 -7.46 32.47 27.00
N GLU A 143 -7.96 32.96 28.11
CA GLU A 143 -9.38 33.11 28.39
C GLU A 143 -9.85 34.52 28.01
N GLY A 144 -10.58 34.60 26.89
CA GLY A 144 -11.18 35.86 26.42
C GLY A 144 -10.24 36.73 25.56
N ASP A 145 -10.86 37.68 24.86
CA ASP A 145 -10.20 38.54 23.86
C ASP A 145 -9.20 39.53 24.48
N SER A 146 -9.43 39.96 25.70
CA SER A 146 -8.55 40.92 26.39
C SER A 146 -7.22 40.35 26.85
N ALA A 147 -7.10 39.00 26.95
CA ALA A 147 -5.85 38.34 27.33
C ALA A 147 -5.00 37.95 26.12
N GLY A 148 -5.60 37.88 24.94
CA GLY A 148 -4.90 37.50 23.70
C GLY A 148 -4.10 38.62 23.03
N GLY A 149 -4.16 39.82 23.51
CA GLY A 149 -3.51 40.98 22.90
C GLY A 149 -4.23 41.47 21.64
N THR A 150 -4.24 42.75 21.42
CA THR A 150 -4.67 43.39 20.19
C THR A 150 -3.48 43.50 19.23
#